data_ebac4f33b1fd604e4ddb579473796b06
#
_entry.id   ebac4f33b1fd604e4ddb579473796b06
#
_cell.length_a   1.000
_cell.length_b   1.000
_cell.length_c   1.000
_cell.angle_alpha   90.00
_cell.angle_beta   90.00
_cell.angle_gamma   90.00
#
_symmetry.space_group_name_H-M   'P 1'
#
loop_
_entity.id
_entity.type
_entity.pdbx_description
1 polymer ?
#
loop_
_entity_poly.entity_id
_entity_poly.type
_entity_poly.pdbx_seq_one_letter_code
_entity_poly.pdbx_strand_id
1 'polypeptide(L)'
;MLLNTKDLMGNKLAALDGDIGHVQDFYFDDKTWVIRYLVADTGSWLSGRQVLLSPHAFGKYDQYETTLHVKLRKQQIEHSPSIEAHKPVSRQYEVEYYQYYGWPAYWDGGAMWGLGGYPIVLPPSKDELAAQLQHHHRDDKHLQSTKAITGYAIQTVDGELGEVRGLMVDAKSWAVRELVVETGHWFSGKEILIAPAKVERISYTDSKVFVNLTKADIQATGEHQVAHGGHQSVGSMSD
;
A
#
# COMPACT_ATOMS: atom_id res chain seq x y z
N MET A 1 10.86 -7.02 -8.10
CA MET A 1 11.51 -6.58 -6.86
C MET A 1 10.43 -6.33 -5.83
N LEU A 2 10.60 -6.90 -4.64
CA LEU A 2 9.71 -6.67 -3.51
C LEU A 2 10.28 -5.58 -2.60
N LEU A 3 9.42 -4.72 -2.09
CA LEU A 3 9.72 -3.65 -1.15
C LEU A 3 8.90 -3.87 0.11
N ASN A 4 9.51 -3.70 1.28
CA ASN A 4 8.77 -3.71 2.54
C ASN A 4 8.22 -2.30 2.81
N THR A 5 6.92 -2.16 3.02
CA THR A 5 6.31 -0.85 3.33
C THR A 5 6.92 -0.21 4.58
N LYS A 6 7.32 -1.00 5.56
CA LYS A 6 8.00 -0.51 6.78
C LYS A 6 9.32 0.20 6.44
N ASP A 7 10.12 -0.37 5.53
CA ASP A 7 11.42 0.18 5.13
C ASP A 7 11.27 1.44 4.25
N LEU A 8 10.11 1.59 3.62
CA LEU A 8 9.79 2.78 2.81
C LEU A 8 9.34 3.96 3.66
N MET A 9 8.89 3.75 4.91
CA MET A 9 8.47 4.83 5.79
C MET A 9 9.63 5.79 6.07
N GLY A 10 9.36 7.09 5.98
CA GLY A 10 10.36 8.13 6.15
C GLY A 10 11.31 8.32 4.96
N ASN A 11 11.22 7.50 3.92
CA ASN A 11 12.04 7.67 2.72
C ASN A 11 11.66 8.95 1.97
N LYS A 12 12.66 9.52 1.32
CA LYS A 12 12.52 10.75 0.56
C LYS A 12 11.61 10.59 -0.64
N LEU A 13 10.83 11.63 -0.93
CA LEU A 13 10.01 11.75 -2.14
C LEU A 13 10.55 12.87 -3.01
N ALA A 14 10.83 12.56 -4.27
CA ALA A 14 11.35 13.52 -5.25
C ALA A 14 10.42 13.63 -6.45
N ALA A 15 9.85 14.83 -6.67
CA ALA A 15 9.13 15.19 -7.88
C ALA A 15 10.11 15.47 -9.03
N LEU A 16 9.58 15.74 -10.24
CA LEU A 16 10.41 16.05 -11.43
C LEU A 16 11.25 17.32 -11.26
N ASP A 17 10.84 18.22 -10.39
CA ASP A 17 11.40 19.55 -10.18
C ASP A 17 11.82 19.83 -8.73
N GLY A 18 12.03 18.77 -7.94
CA GLY A 18 12.62 18.87 -6.61
C GLY A 18 11.92 18.04 -5.54
N ASP A 19 12.41 18.15 -4.33
CA ASP A 19 11.96 17.37 -3.19
C ASP A 19 10.55 17.79 -2.75
N ILE A 20 9.74 16.81 -2.34
CA ILE A 20 8.34 17.02 -1.93
C ILE A 20 8.03 16.52 -0.52
N GLY A 21 9.04 16.01 0.19
CA GLY A 21 8.89 15.52 1.56
C GLY A 21 9.23 14.04 1.69
N HIS A 22 8.51 13.34 2.55
CA HIS A 22 8.82 11.96 2.93
C HIS A 22 7.57 11.08 2.92
N VAL A 23 7.78 9.78 2.76
CA VAL A 23 6.72 8.76 2.89
C VAL A 23 6.24 8.72 4.33
N GLN A 24 4.96 8.96 4.55
CA GLN A 24 4.36 8.87 5.87
C GLN A 24 3.55 7.59 6.07
N ASP A 25 2.82 7.14 5.04
CA ASP A 25 1.97 5.96 5.10
C ASP A 25 1.65 5.48 3.68
N PHE A 26 1.08 4.28 3.59
CA PHE A 26 0.44 3.78 2.37
C PHE A 26 -0.99 3.38 2.69
N TYR A 27 -1.90 3.64 1.77
CA TYR A 27 -3.25 3.11 1.82
C TYR A 27 -3.41 2.01 0.78
N PHE A 28 -3.91 0.86 1.22
CA PHE A 28 -4.17 -0.29 0.38
C PHE A 28 -5.63 -0.71 0.44
N ASP A 29 -6.08 -1.34 -0.62
CA ASP A 29 -7.41 -1.94 -0.72
C ASP A 29 -7.36 -3.38 -0.19
N ASP A 30 -8.08 -3.67 0.88
CA ASP A 30 -8.05 -4.97 1.57
C ASP A 30 -8.81 -6.10 0.83
N LYS A 31 -9.52 -5.77 -0.26
CA LYS A 31 -10.13 -6.76 -1.17
C LYS A 31 -9.18 -7.18 -2.29
N THR A 32 -8.57 -6.20 -2.93
CA THR A 32 -7.71 -6.42 -4.10
C THR A 32 -6.24 -6.54 -3.74
N TRP A 33 -5.88 -6.18 -2.52
CA TRP A 33 -4.52 -6.19 -2.00
C TRP A 33 -3.54 -5.40 -2.87
N VAL A 34 -3.93 -4.17 -3.18
CA VAL A 34 -3.12 -3.24 -3.98
C VAL A 34 -2.99 -1.92 -3.24
N ILE A 35 -1.77 -1.35 -3.22
CA ILE A 35 -1.57 0.01 -2.75
C ILE A 35 -2.32 0.96 -3.68
N ARG A 36 -3.18 1.78 -3.12
CA ARG A 36 -3.95 2.79 -3.86
C ARG A 36 -3.36 4.18 -3.73
N TYR A 37 -2.79 4.48 -2.57
CA TYR A 37 -2.17 5.78 -2.28
C TYR A 37 -0.93 5.63 -1.40
N LEU A 38 0.00 6.54 -1.61
CA LEU A 38 1.04 6.90 -0.66
C LEU A 38 0.62 8.22 -0.02
N VAL A 39 0.73 8.31 1.28
CA VAL A 39 0.58 9.58 2.03
C VAL A 39 1.96 10.20 2.15
N ALA A 40 2.13 11.38 1.60
CA ALA A 40 3.36 12.16 1.71
C ALA A 40 3.22 13.22 2.81
N ASP A 41 4.18 13.26 3.71
CA ASP A 41 4.41 14.41 4.59
C ASP A 41 5.26 15.43 3.84
N THR A 42 4.66 16.57 3.52
CA THR A 42 5.33 17.61 2.73
C THR A 42 6.21 18.55 3.57
N GLY A 43 6.26 18.34 4.89
CA GLY A 43 7.03 19.21 5.79
C GLY A 43 6.70 20.69 5.63
N SER A 44 7.72 21.52 5.59
CA SER A 44 7.55 22.98 5.44
C SER A 44 7.11 23.42 4.04
N TRP A 45 7.28 22.60 3.02
CA TRP A 45 6.98 22.98 1.63
C TRP A 45 5.51 23.36 1.41
N LEU A 46 4.56 22.56 1.92
CA LEU A 46 3.12 22.88 1.90
C LEU A 46 2.57 23.09 3.32
N SER A 47 3.34 23.72 4.20
CA SER A 47 2.92 24.04 5.58
C SER A 47 2.45 22.81 6.37
N GLY A 48 3.07 21.65 6.16
CA GLY A 48 2.72 20.40 6.82
C GLY A 48 1.46 19.71 6.25
N ARG A 49 0.96 20.18 5.10
CA ARG A 49 -0.17 19.53 4.42
C ARG A 49 0.23 18.14 3.96
N GLN A 50 -0.58 17.15 4.31
CA GLN A 50 -0.47 15.82 3.75
C GLN A 50 -1.08 15.76 2.36
N VAL A 51 -0.43 15.04 1.45
CA VAL A 51 -0.95 14.80 0.10
C VAL A 51 -0.97 13.32 -0.20
N LEU A 52 -1.97 12.89 -0.97
CA LEU A 52 -2.02 11.55 -1.51
C LEU A 52 -1.33 11.52 -2.87
N LEU A 53 -0.57 10.46 -3.09
CA LEU A 53 0.06 10.17 -4.37
C LEU A 53 -0.37 8.77 -4.82
N SER A 54 -1.02 8.66 -5.98
CA SER A 54 -1.38 7.37 -6.57
C SER A 54 -0.15 6.68 -7.17
N PRO A 55 -0.07 5.35 -7.15
CA PRO A 55 0.94 4.58 -7.88
C PRO A 55 1.06 4.90 -9.37
N HIS A 56 0.05 5.48 -10.01
CA HIS A 56 0.16 6.02 -11.37
C HIS A 56 1.28 7.07 -11.51
N ALA A 57 1.51 7.85 -10.44
CA ALA A 57 2.56 8.84 -10.38
C ALA A 57 3.92 8.28 -10.02
N PHE A 58 4.03 7.05 -9.53
CA PHE A 58 5.29 6.52 -9.03
C PHE A 58 6.27 6.27 -10.17
N GLY A 59 7.52 6.65 -9.92
CA GLY A 59 8.68 6.40 -10.76
C GLY A 59 9.54 5.28 -10.21
N LYS A 60 10.84 5.42 -10.40
CA LYS A 60 11.84 4.48 -9.88
C LYS A 60 12.02 4.69 -8.38
N TYR A 61 12.18 3.61 -7.64
CA TYR A 61 12.71 3.65 -6.28
C TYR A 61 14.23 3.49 -6.34
N ASP A 62 14.96 4.43 -5.80
CA ASP A 62 16.40 4.38 -5.63
C ASP A 62 16.74 3.87 -4.23
N GLN A 63 17.30 2.66 -4.17
CA GLN A 63 17.66 2.01 -2.91
C GLN A 63 18.87 2.64 -2.22
N TYR A 64 19.79 3.22 -3.00
CA TYR A 64 21.02 3.82 -2.45
C TYR A 64 20.72 5.16 -1.80
N GLU A 65 19.87 5.96 -2.44
CA GLU A 65 19.45 7.27 -1.92
C GLU A 65 18.19 7.18 -1.06
N THR A 66 17.60 5.98 -0.90
CA THR A 66 16.32 5.76 -0.21
C THR A 66 15.24 6.74 -0.68
N THR A 67 15.16 6.93 -2.01
CA THR A 67 14.29 7.95 -2.62
C THR A 67 13.30 7.31 -3.58
N LEU A 68 12.01 7.58 -3.39
CA LEU A 68 10.96 7.26 -4.36
C LEU A 68 10.72 8.48 -5.26
N HIS A 69 10.99 8.31 -6.55
CA HIS A 69 10.73 9.34 -7.54
C HIS A 69 9.24 9.36 -7.92
N VAL A 70 8.72 10.57 -8.15
CA VAL A 70 7.33 10.82 -8.55
C VAL A 70 7.30 11.55 -9.89
N LYS A 71 6.51 11.06 -10.83
CA LYS A 71 6.38 11.58 -12.20
C LYS A 71 5.45 12.81 -12.28
N LEU A 72 5.42 13.62 -11.25
CA LEU A 72 4.66 14.85 -11.16
C LEU A 72 5.58 16.01 -10.87
N ARG A 73 5.16 17.22 -11.23
CA ARG A 73 5.79 18.46 -10.80
C ARG A 73 5.19 18.93 -9.46
N LYS A 74 5.96 19.67 -8.71
CA LYS A 74 5.52 20.26 -7.43
C LYS A 74 4.21 21.04 -7.57
N GLN A 75 4.09 21.85 -8.62
CA GLN A 75 2.87 22.62 -8.89
C GLN A 75 1.62 21.75 -9.05
N GLN A 76 1.73 20.58 -9.71
CA GLN A 76 0.60 19.64 -9.85
C GLN A 76 0.17 19.06 -8.49
N ILE A 77 1.14 18.80 -7.62
CA ILE A 77 0.88 18.26 -6.27
C ILE A 77 0.29 19.36 -5.38
N GLU A 78 0.79 20.57 -5.47
CA GLU A 78 0.33 21.75 -4.71
C GLU A 78 -1.15 22.04 -4.94
N HIS A 79 -1.60 21.98 -6.20
CA HIS A 79 -2.98 22.26 -6.59
C HIS A 79 -3.90 21.02 -6.53
N SER A 80 -3.41 19.87 -6.08
CA SER A 80 -4.24 18.67 -5.95
C SER A 80 -5.31 18.82 -4.88
N PRO A 81 -6.43 18.09 -4.97
CA PRO A 81 -7.45 18.09 -3.93
C PRO A 81 -6.85 17.82 -2.55
N SER A 82 -7.29 18.59 -1.57
CA SER A 82 -6.81 18.49 -0.18
C SER A 82 -7.48 17.32 0.52
N ILE A 83 -6.72 16.55 1.28
CA ILE A 83 -7.25 15.55 2.19
C ILE A 83 -7.04 16.00 3.63
N GLU A 84 -8.07 15.89 4.46
CA GLU A 84 -7.93 16.11 5.89
C GLU A 84 -7.20 14.91 6.52
N ALA A 85 -6.12 15.16 7.23
CA ALA A 85 -5.13 14.19 7.70
C ALA A 85 -5.65 13.01 8.56
N HIS A 86 -6.90 13.03 8.98
CA HIS A 86 -7.44 12.07 9.95
C HIS A 86 -8.80 11.47 9.57
N LYS A 87 -9.26 11.67 8.33
CA LYS A 87 -10.50 11.06 7.86
C LYS A 87 -10.18 9.93 6.90
N PRO A 88 -10.97 8.83 6.91
CA PRO A 88 -10.91 7.85 5.84
C PRO A 88 -11.08 8.54 4.49
N VAL A 89 -10.33 8.12 3.49
CA VAL A 89 -10.47 8.65 2.13
C VAL A 89 -11.87 8.30 1.63
N SER A 90 -12.68 9.31 1.38
CA SER A 90 -14.04 9.09 0.86
C SER A 90 -13.99 8.81 -0.64
N ARG A 91 -14.94 8.03 -1.14
CA ARG A 91 -15.07 7.77 -2.58
C ARG A 91 -15.26 9.06 -3.39
N GLN A 92 -15.94 10.06 -2.84
CA GLN A 92 -16.07 11.37 -3.49
C GLN A 92 -14.73 12.05 -3.68
N TYR A 93 -13.88 12.04 -2.65
CA TYR A 93 -12.52 12.56 -2.75
C TYR A 93 -11.71 11.83 -3.81
N GLU A 94 -11.80 10.49 -3.86
CA GLU A 94 -11.12 9.69 -4.87
C GLU A 94 -11.56 10.07 -6.30
N VAL A 95 -12.87 10.28 -6.53
CA VAL A 95 -13.39 10.73 -7.83
C VAL A 95 -12.78 12.08 -8.22
N GLU A 96 -12.81 13.07 -7.33
CA GLU A 96 -12.23 14.39 -7.57
C GLU A 96 -10.71 14.31 -7.83
N TYR A 97 -10.01 13.47 -7.08
CA TYR A 97 -8.58 13.25 -7.20
C TYR A 97 -8.20 12.64 -8.57
N TYR A 98 -8.89 11.56 -8.99
CA TYR A 98 -8.62 10.92 -10.27
C TYR A 98 -8.99 11.82 -11.45
N GLN A 99 -10.07 12.60 -11.34
CA GLN A 99 -10.44 13.60 -12.34
C GLN A 99 -9.39 14.71 -12.46
N TYR A 100 -8.86 15.21 -11.34
CA TYR A 100 -7.83 16.25 -11.33
C TYR A 100 -6.58 15.82 -12.11
N TYR A 101 -6.12 14.59 -11.91
CA TYR A 101 -4.93 14.07 -12.58
C TYR A 101 -5.21 13.48 -13.97
N GLY A 102 -6.47 13.32 -14.35
CA GLY A 102 -6.88 12.68 -15.61
C GLY A 102 -6.57 11.18 -15.65
N TRP A 103 -6.55 10.51 -14.52
CA TRP A 103 -6.29 9.08 -14.42
C TRP A 103 -7.57 8.25 -14.43
N PRO A 104 -7.54 7.01 -14.99
CA PRO A 104 -8.68 6.11 -14.92
C PRO A 104 -8.91 5.67 -13.48
N ALA A 105 -10.17 5.64 -13.07
CA ALA A 105 -10.55 5.17 -11.75
C ALA A 105 -10.33 3.65 -11.64
N TYR A 106 -9.68 3.19 -10.57
CA TYR A 106 -9.37 1.76 -10.40
C TYR A 106 -10.60 0.88 -10.11
N TRP A 107 -11.69 1.49 -9.69
CA TRP A 107 -12.94 0.79 -9.39
C TRP A 107 -13.86 0.62 -10.60
N ASP A 108 -13.58 1.27 -11.73
CA ASP A 108 -14.43 1.23 -12.94
C ASP A 108 -14.12 0.07 -13.88
N GLY A 109 -13.19 -0.81 -13.54
CA GLY A 109 -12.79 -1.92 -14.39
C GLY A 109 -12.31 -3.16 -13.63
N GLY A 110 -12.42 -4.33 -14.29
CA GLY A 110 -12.00 -5.61 -13.74
C GLY A 110 -10.49 -5.84 -13.66
N ALA A 111 -9.67 -4.85 -14.04
CA ALA A 111 -8.21 -4.90 -13.92
C ALA A 111 -7.74 -4.29 -12.60
N MET A 112 -6.52 -4.62 -12.18
CA MET A 112 -5.91 -4.15 -10.91
C MET A 112 -5.93 -2.62 -10.76
N TRP A 113 -5.88 -1.88 -11.89
CA TRP A 113 -5.87 -0.41 -11.98
C TRP A 113 -7.01 0.14 -12.85
N GLY A 114 -8.12 -0.61 -13.00
CA GLY A 114 -9.19 -0.29 -13.93
C GLY A 114 -8.89 -0.76 -15.37
N LEU A 115 -9.79 -0.52 -16.31
CA LEU A 115 -9.58 -0.78 -17.73
C LEU A 115 -8.62 0.26 -18.34
N GLY A 116 -7.36 0.20 -17.96
CA GLY A 116 -6.32 1.13 -18.40
C GLY A 116 -5.62 0.69 -19.68
N GLY A 117 -6.31 0.76 -20.76
CA GLY A 117 -5.71 0.69 -22.09
C GLY A 117 -6.36 1.71 -23.00
N TYR A 118 -5.95 2.96 -22.94
CA TYR A 118 -6.44 4.14 -23.66
C TYR A 118 -7.68 4.83 -23.06
N PRO A 119 -7.60 6.14 -22.81
CA PRO A 119 -8.74 6.93 -22.40
C PRO A 119 -9.69 7.15 -23.58
N ILE A 120 -10.73 6.34 -23.67
CA ILE A 120 -11.96 6.82 -24.31
C ILE A 120 -12.75 7.49 -23.18
N VAL A 121 -12.34 8.69 -22.84
CA VAL A 121 -13.12 9.52 -21.91
C VAL A 121 -14.11 10.30 -22.73
N LEU A 122 -15.29 9.73 -22.87
CA LEU A 122 -16.47 10.56 -22.87
C LEU A 122 -16.67 11.01 -21.42
N PRO A 123 -16.61 12.32 -21.11
CA PRO A 123 -16.90 12.75 -19.76
C PRO A 123 -18.31 12.26 -19.39
N PRO A 124 -18.51 11.67 -18.20
CA PRO A 124 -19.82 11.24 -17.75
C PRO A 124 -20.77 12.45 -17.82
N SER A 125 -22.00 12.23 -18.25
CA SER A 125 -23.01 13.26 -18.24
C SER A 125 -23.21 13.77 -16.79
N LYS A 126 -23.66 15.01 -16.62
CA LYS A 126 -23.91 15.57 -15.28
C LYS A 126 -24.86 14.70 -14.45
N ASP A 127 -25.78 13.99 -15.10
CA ASP A 127 -26.76 13.12 -14.45
C ASP A 127 -26.14 11.78 -14.03
N GLU A 128 -25.21 11.22 -14.80
CA GLU A 128 -24.43 10.04 -14.42
C GLU A 128 -23.48 10.36 -13.27
N LEU A 129 -22.86 11.54 -13.30
CA LEU A 129 -22.02 12.02 -12.20
C LEU A 129 -22.84 12.22 -10.92
N ALA A 130 -24.04 12.82 -11.01
CA ALA A 130 -24.94 13.00 -9.88
C ALA A 130 -25.44 11.67 -9.32
N ALA A 131 -25.76 10.69 -10.16
CA ALA A 131 -26.16 9.35 -9.76
C ALA A 131 -25.01 8.59 -9.07
N GLN A 132 -23.79 8.70 -9.60
CA GLN A 132 -22.59 8.15 -8.95
C GLN A 132 -22.32 8.80 -7.60
N LEU A 133 -22.44 10.11 -7.48
CA LEU A 133 -22.26 10.84 -6.23
C LEU A 133 -23.29 10.45 -5.16
N GLN A 134 -24.55 10.18 -5.52
CA GLN A 134 -25.57 9.73 -4.58
C GLN A 134 -25.36 8.32 -4.03
N HIS A 135 -24.71 7.44 -4.81
CA HIS A 135 -24.35 6.09 -4.34
C HIS A 135 -23.07 6.05 -3.49
N HIS A 136 -22.26 7.10 -3.45
CA HIS A 136 -20.88 7.09 -2.94
C HIS A 136 -20.62 7.97 -1.70
N HIS A 137 -21.65 8.37 -0.96
CA HIS A 137 -21.49 9.09 0.33
C HIS A 137 -20.89 8.25 1.47
N ARG A 138 -20.43 7.03 1.19
CA ARG A 138 -19.80 6.16 2.19
C ARG A 138 -18.30 6.17 2.04
N ASP A 139 -17.60 6.33 3.17
CA ASP A 139 -16.17 6.07 3.27
C ASP A 139 -15.83 4.73 2.61
N ASP A 140 -14.74 4.66 1.87
CA ASP A 140 -14.29 3.39 1.31
C ASP A 140 -13.81 2.50 2.46
N LYS A 141 -14.68 1.63 2.93
CA LYS A 141 -14.41 0.70 4.03
C LYS A 141 -13.27 -0.29 3.74
N HIS A 142 -12.86 -0.35 2.47
CA HIS A 142 -11.81 -1.28 2.03
C HIS A 142 -10.44 -0.60 1.87
N LEU A 143 -10.39 0.73 1.99
CA LEU A 143 -9.13 1.46 1.91
C LEU A 143 -8.51 1.59 3.31
N GLN A 144 -7.39 0.92 3.51
CA GLN A 144 -6.78 0.73 4.82
C GLN A 144 -5.36 1.28 4.88
N SER A 145 -4.99 1.87 6.04
CA SER A 145 -3.64 2.35 6.32
C SER A 145 -2.71 1.18 6.68
N THR A 146 -1.54 1.12 6.02
CA THR A 146 -0.51 0.12 6.39
C THR A 146 0.03 0.39 7.78
N LYS A 147 0.13 1.65 8.18
CA LYS A 147 0.55 2.04 9.52
C LYS A 147 -0.48 1.64 10.58
N ALA A 148 -1.77 1.75 10.28
CA ALA A 148 -2.83 1.38 11.22
C ALA A 148 -2.87 -0.11 11.50
N ILE A 149 -2.61 -0.97 10.49
CA ILE A 149 -2.60 -2.43 10.69
C ILE A 149 -1.29 -2.97 11.25
N THR A 150 -0.23 -2.17 11.27
CA THR A 150 1.03 -2.55 11.91
C THR A 150 0.81 -2.70 13.41
N GLY A 151 1.22 -3.84 13.98
CA GLY A 151 0.96 -4.22 15.36
C GLY A 151 -0.36 -4.97 15.57
N TYR A 152 -1.20 -5.15 14.53
CA TYR A 152 -2.38 -5.99 14.67
C TYR A 152 -1.99 -7.45 14.89
N ALA A 153 -2.68 -8.10 15.84
CA ALA A 153 -2.46 -9.50 16.13
C ALA A 153 -2.92 -10.40 14.98
N ILE A 154 -2.12 -11.41 14.65
CA ILE A 154 -2.51 -12.45 13.69
C ILE A 154 -3.25 -13.56 14.43
N GLN A 155 -4.52 -13.73 14.08
CA GLN A 155 -5.38 -14.76 14.61
C GLN A 155 -5.46 -15.91 13.62
N THR A 156 -4.82 -17.02 13.94
CA THR A 156 -4.93 -18.30 13.21
C THR A 156 -6.15 -19.09 13.69
N VAL A 157 -6.46 -20.20 13.01
CA VAL A 157 -7.57 -21.09 13.37
C VAL A 157 -7.40 -21.64 14.80
N ASP A 158 -6.17 -21.86 15.24
CA ASP A 158 -5.81 -22.51 16.51
C ASP A 158 -5.17 -21.54 17.54
N GLY A 159 -5.34 -20.22 17.34
CA GLY A 159 -4.97 -19.20 18.32
C GLY A 159 -4.14 -18.07 17.75
N GLU A 160 -3.63 -17.20 18.62
CA GLU A 160 -2.83 -16.03 18.24
C GLU A 160 -1.39 -16.46 17.93
N LEU A 161 -0.82 -15.91 16.83
CA LEU A 161 0.51 -16.26 16.34
C LEU A 161 1.57 -15.20 16.65
N GLY A 162 1.24 -13.95 16.43
CA GLY A 162 2.15 -12.82 16.50
C GLY A 162 1.48 -11.56 15.97
N GLU A 163 2.24 -10.63 15.39
CA GLU A 163 1.72 -9.35 14.95
C GLU A 163 2.24 -8.93 13.57
N VAL A 164 1.46 -8.11 12.87
CA VAL A 164 1.85 -7.53 11.57
C VAL A 164 2.99 -6.53 11.77
N ARG A 165 4.05 -6.65 10.97
CA ARG A 165 5.18 -5.72 10.95
C ARG A 165 5.23 -4.84 9.71
N GLY A 166 4.59 -5.26 8.62
CA GLY A 166 4.55 -4.53 7.35
C GLY A 166 3.95 -5.36 6.25
N LEU A 167 4.01 -4.84 5.04
CA LEU A 167 3.56 -5.51 3.82
C LEU A 167 4.70 -5.54 2.81
N MET A 168 4.89 -6.69 2.15
CA MET A 168 5.75 -6.80 0.97
C MET A 168 4.97 -6.44 -0.27
N VAL A 169 5.41 -5.43 -0.99
CA VAL A 169 4.76 -4.94 -2.20
C VAL A 169 5.65 -5.11 -3.44
N ASP A 170 5.06 -5.45 -4.56
CA ASP A 170 5.77 -5.50 -5.83
C ASP A 170 6.02 -4.07 -6.36
N ALA A 171 7.28 -3.71 -6.59
CA ALA A 171 7.69 -2.36 -6.98
C ALA A 171 7.15 -1.88 -8.34
N LYS A 172 6.62 -2.79 -9.18
CA LYS A 172 6.04 -2.42 -10.49
C LYS A 172 4.55 -2.25 -10.43
N SER A 173 3.86 -3.23 -9.83
CA SER A 173 2.39 -3.26 -9.79
C SER A 173 1.81 -2.65 -8.52
N TRP A 174 2.62 -2.42 -7.49
CA TRP A 174 2.21 -2.00 -6.15
C TRP A 174 1.17 -2.93 -5.52
N ALA A 175 1.12 -4.18 -6.00
CA ALA A 175 0.34 -5.23 -5.38
C ALA A 175 1.02 -5.72 -4.10
N VAL A 176 0.25 -5.87 -3.04
CA VAL A 176 0.69 -6.54 -1.82
C VAL A 176 0.84 -8.03 -2.13
N ARG A 177 2.03 -8.56 -1.91
CA ARG A 177 2.34 -9.98 -2.13
C ARG A 177 2.29 -10.79 -0.86
N GLU A 178 2.72 -10.19 0.24
CA GLU A 178 2.82 -10.87 1.52
C GLU A 178 2.64 -9.89 2.68
N LEU A 179 2.08 -10.37 3.78
CA LEU A 179 2.14 -9.73 5.07
C LEU A 179 3.41 -10.18 5.77
N VAL A 180 4.18 -9.25 6.29
CA VAL A 180 5.32 -9.52 7.17
C VAL A 180 4.80 -9.64 8.60
N VAL A 181 4.99 -10.78 9.23
CA VAL A 181 4.49 -11.08 10.56
C VAL A 181 5.64 -11.47 11.46
N GLU A 182 5.78 -10.79 12.59
CA GLU A 182 6.68 -11.23 13.67
C GLU A 182 5.94 -12.20 14.56
N THR A 183 6.43 -13.42 14.63
CA THR A 183 5.86 -14.44 15.51
C THR A 183 6.29 -14.17 16.94
N GLY A 184 5.35 -14.35 17.87
CA GLY A 184 5.66 -14.23 19.30
C GLY A 184 6.59 -15.35 19.82
N HIS A 185 6.65 -15.50 21.12
CA HIS A 185 7.52 -16.48 21.81
C HIS A 185 7.38 -17.92 21.31
N TRP A 186 6.26 -18.25 20.70
CA TRP A 186 5.98 -19.60 20.19
C TRP A 186 6.92 -20.02 19.04
N PHE A 187 7.43 -19.05 18.27
CA PHE A 187 8.32 -19.28 17.12
C PHE A 187 9.65 -18.52 17.23
N SER A 188 10.09 -18.22 18.43
CA SER A 188 11.36 -17.54 18.69
C SER A 188 11.47 -16.14 18.08
N GLY A 189 10.35 -15.42 17.89
CA GLY A 189 10.35 -14.07 17.35
C GLY A 189 10.82 -13.95 15.91
N LYS A 190 10.65 -15.00 15.09
CA LYS A 190 11.01 -14.98 13.67
C LYS A 190 10.01 -14.19 12.86
N GLU A 191 10.50 -13.52 11.83
CA GLU A 191 9.64 -12.97 10.79
C GLU A 191 9.22 -14.07 9.81
N ILE A 192 7.94 -14.11 9.50
CA ILE A 192 7.35 -14.99 8.49
C ILE A 192 6.53 -14.17 7.50
N LEU A 193 6.26 -14.75 6.35
CA LEU A 193 5.50 -14.13 5.27
C LEU A 193 4.18 -14.87 5.07
N ILE A 194 3.06 -14.15 5.07
CA ILE A 194 1.72 -14.71 4.86
C ILE A 194 1.13 -14.10 3.59
N ALA A 195 0.78 -14.94 2.61
CA ALA A 195 0.15 -14.48 1.39
C ALA A 195 -1.26 -13.91 1.65
N PRO A 196 -1.66 -12.80 1.01
CA PRO A 196 -2.98 -12.19 1.13
C PRO A 196 -4.15 -13.17 0.93
N ALA A 197 -4.00 -14.16 0.05
CA ALA A 197 -5.00 -15.20 -0.19
C ALA A 197 -5.30 -16.08 1.04
N LYS A 198 -4.48 -16.02 2.07
CA LYS A 198 -4.68 -16.72 3.35
C LYS A 198 -5.35 -15.84 4.40
N VAL A 199 -5.50 -14.55 4.13
CA VAL A 199 -6.22 -13.62 5.00
C VAL A 199 -7.72 -13.78 4.75
N GLU A 200 -8.47 -14.07 5.78
CA GLU A 200 -9.92 -14.15 5.73
C GLU A 200 -10.54 -12.76 5.87
N ARG A 201 -10.08 -11.98 6.85
CA ARG A 201 -10.55 -10.62 7.11
C ARG A 201 -9.59 -9.84 8.00
N ILE A 202 -9.69 -8.52 7.93
CA ILE A 202 -9.06 -7.59 8.87
C ILE A 202 -10.16 -7.00 9.75
N SER A 203 -10.00 -7.09 11.07
CA SER A 203 -10.91 -6.47 12.05
C SER A 203 -10.23 -5.28 12.69
N TYR A 204 -10.71 -4.09 12.34
CA TYR A 204 -10.19 -2.84 12.92
C TYR A 204 -10.65 -2.62 14.35
N THR A 205 -11.85 -3.10 14.68
CA THR A 205 -12.40 -3.02 16.04
C THR A 205 -11.62 -3.88 17.01
N ASP A 206 -11.19 -5.07 16.56
CA ASP A 206 -10.47 -6.02 17.41
C ASP A 206 -8.94 -5.86 17.28
N SER A 207 -8.45 -5.02 16.35
CA SER A 207 -7.04 -4.89 15.99
C SER A 207 -6.42 -6.24 15.63
N LYS A 208 -7.11 -7.02 14.79
CA LYS A 208 -6.71 -8.38 14.41
C LYS A 208 -6.81 -8.62 12.91
N VAL A 209 -5.89 -9.43 12.42
CA VAL A 209 -5.93 -10.02 11.08
C VAL A 209 -6.21 -11.52 11.23
N PHE A 210 -7.33 -11.98 10.70
CA PHE A 210 -7.73 -13.38 10.73
C PHE A 210 -7.19 -14.11 9.50
N VAL A 211 -6.52 -15.22 9.72
CA VAL A 211 -5.94 -16.04 8.65
C VAL A 211 -6.48 -17.47 8.70
N ASN A 212 -6.76 -18.02 7.52
CA ASN A 212 -7.22 -19.41 7.37
C ASN A 212 -6.01 -20.36 7.29
N LEU A 213 -5.23 -20.40 8.36
CA LEU A 213 -4.05 -21.24 8.55
C LEU A 213 -4.00 -21.68 10.01
N THR A 214 -3.47 -22.88 10.25
CA THR A 214 -3.04 -23.29 11.58
C THR A 214 -1.59 -22.89 11.85
N LYS A 215 -1.18 -22.86 13.10
CA LYS A 215 0.23 -22.64 13.47
C LYS A 215 1.15 -23.68 12.85
N ALA A 216 0.66 -24.94 12.75
CA ALA A 216 1.41 -26.02 12.12
C ALA A 216 1.61 -25.79 10.61
N ASP A 217 0.59 -25.29 9.88
CA ASP A 217 0.72 -24.97 8.46
C ASP A 217 1.78 -23.89 8.24
N ILE A 218 1.80 -22.88 9.11
CA ILE A 218 2.75 -21.77 9.06
C ILE A 218 4.16 -22.27 9.35
N GLN A 219 4.32 -23.16 10.32
CA GLN A 219 5.61 -23.77 10.63
C GLN A 219 6.18 -24.53 9.44
N ALA A 220 5.39 -25.39 8.83
CA ALA A 220 5.80 -26.17 7.66
C ALA A 220 6.20 -25.27 6.47
N THR A 221 5.48 -24.16 6.25
CA THR A 221 5.81 -23.20 5.17
C THR A 221 7.07 -22.39 5.48
N GLY A 222 7.27 -21.99 6.74
CA GLY A 222 8.44 -21.22 7.19
C GLY A 222 9.75 -22.02 7.08
N GLU A 223 9.72 -23.32 7.33
CA GLU A 223 10.89 -24.20 7.18
C GLU A 223 11.31 -24.32 5.71
N HIS A 224 10.39 -24.29 4.76
CA HIS A 224 10.71 -24.31 3.33
C HIS A 224 11.31 -22.99 2.83
N GLN A 225 10.95 -21.84 3.38
CA GLN A 225 11.51 -20.53 2.97
C GLN A 225 12.93 -20.34 3.49
N VAL A 226 13.26 -20.82 4.68
CA VAL A 226 14.62 -20.77 5.23
C VAL A 226 15.58 -21.67 4.43
N ALA A 227 15.11 -22.79 3.88
CA ALA A 227 15.93 -23.71 3.07
C ALA A 227 16.30 -23.13 1.68
N HIS A 228 15.53 -22.19 1.13
CA HIS A 228 15.80 -21.56 -0.18
C HIS A 228 16.56 -20.23 -0.08
N GLY A 229 16.66 -19.59 1.09
CA GLY A 229 17.43 -18.37 1.32
C GLY A 229 18.92 -18.56 1.60
N GLY A 230 19.40 -19.79 1.71
CA GLY A 230 20.72 -20.14 2.24
C GLY A 230 21.80 -20.43 1.18
N HIS A 231 21.77 -19.84 -0.03
CA HIS A 231 22.90 -20.05 -0.95
C HIS A 231 23.12 -18.87 -1.90
N GLN A 232 23.81 -17.83 -1.43
CA GLN A 232 24.70 -16.99 -2.25
C GLN A 232 25.75 -16.33 -1.37
N SER A 233 26.67 -17.15 -0.83
CA SER A 233 28.00 -16.67 -0.45
C SER A 233 28.83 -16.64 -1.73
N VAL A 234 29.08 -15.44 -2.25
CA VAL A 234 30.06 -15.22 -3.34
C VAL A 234 31.44 -15.52 -2.79
N GLY A 235 31.99 -16.63 -3.24
CA GLY A 235 33.40 -16.97 -3.02
C GLY A 235 34.27 -15.91 -3.67
N SER A 236 35.13 -15.30 -2.86
CA SER A 236 36.29 -14.56 -3.31
C SER A 236 37.22 -15.52 -4.06
N MET A 237 37.49 -15.24 -5.32
CA MET A 237 38.70 -15.75 -5.98
C MET A 237 39.69 -14.61 -6.07
N SER A 238 40.75 -14.76 -5.25
CA SER A 238 42.04 -14.13 -5.47
C SER A 238 42.71 -14.82 -6.66
N ASP A 239 43.15 -14.05 -7.62
CA ASP A 239 44.50 -14.13 -8.25
C ASP A 239 44.69 -12.89 -9.12
#